data_b7a54e4d4dc13aa214174244d8469a88
#
_entry.id   b7a54e4d4dc13aa214174244d8469a88
#
_cell.length_a   1.000
_cell.length_b   1.000
_cell.length_c   1.000
_cell.angle_alpha   90.00
_cell.angle_beta   90.00
_cell.angle_gamma   90.00
#
_symmetry.space_group_name_H-M   'P 1'
#
loop_
_entity.id
_entity.type
_entity.pdbx_description
1 polymer ?
#
loop_
_entity_poly.entity_id
_entity_poly.type
_entity_poly.pdbx_seq_one_letter_code
_entity_poly.pdbx_strand_id
1 'polypeptide(L)'
;MGKVFDKLEADGFEVIRLNVDKKGQIDWNLFIETLKRGVGLVSSLYCCNQNGLLLPIEKMAKLTKQYCPRAYFHTDVTQAVGKVIMKLENVDLVSFSGHKIGALRGSGVLLKRKNVVLIPPEVGGGQEMNLRPGTSNTPGDVSIAVALRIDNQTLADRTERVKKINDYIRDKLTDEDGIICMSEKESCIPFVLTYGLKHVRASVMDEFLSSHNIYVSTTSACDDRLKISNTALRGMGYESHCADNPIRLSFKGDETIEEVDEFVYWFKEGLKTLHPDD
;
A
#
# COMPACT_ATOMS: atom_id res chain seq x y z
N MET A 1 2.26 9.34 1.24
CA MET A 1 1.98 10.09 2.50
C MET A 1 3.23 10.72 3.10
N GLY A 2 4.38 10.05 3.24
CA GLY A 2 5.58 10.59 3.92
C GLY A 2 5.92 12.03 3.53
N LYS A 3 6.12 12.29 2.25
CA LYS A 3 6.48 13.65 1.74
C LYS A 3 5.48 14.77 2.11
N VAL A 4 4.19 14.42 2.32
CA VAL A 4 3.19 15.41 2.78
C VAL A 4 3.45 15.78 4.23
N PHE A 5 3.79 14.80 5.08
CA PHE A 5 4.13 15.04 6.47
C PHE A 5 5.48 15.73 6.62
N ASP A 6 6.47 15.44 5.76
CA ASP A 6 7.74 16.17 5.73
C ASP A 6 7.52 17.66 5.43
N LYS A 7 6.58 17.96 4.51
CA LYS A 7 6.21 19.35 4.23
C LYS A 7 5.48 20.00 5.42
N LEU A 8 4.55 19.32 6.05
CA LEU A 8 3.86 19.85 7.24
C LEU A 8 4.85 20.15 8.37
N GLU A 9 5.83 19.29 8.58
CA GLU A 9 6.90 19.50 9.57
C GLU A 9 7.76 20.72 9.22
N ALA A 10 8.10 20.90 7.93
CA ALA A 10 8.79 22.09 7.43
C ALA A 10 7.95 23.38 7.58
N ASP A 11 6.60 23.25 7.51
CA ASP A 11 5.67 24.35 7.73
C ASP A 11 5.42 24.63 9.23
N GLY A 12 6.11 23.93 10.16
CA GLY A 12 6.08 24.18 11.61
C GLY A 12 5.08 23.33 12.40
N PHE A 13 4.46 22.33 11.80
CA PHE A 13 3.63 21.36 12.54
C PHE A 13 4.48 20.31 13.24
N GLU A 14 4.12 19.93 14.47
CA GLU A 14 4.70 18.76 15.12
C GLU A 14 4.19 17.48 14.45
N VAL A 15 5.10 16.69 13.89
CA VAL A 15 4.79 15.42 13.22
C VAL A 15 5.40 14.25 14.00
N ILE A 16 4.54 13.39 14.54
CA ILE A 16 4.94 12.18 15.27
C ILE A 16 4.73 10.98 14.37
N ARG A 17 5.82 10.29 14.02
CA ARG A 17 5.80 9.11 13.16
C ARG A 17 5.89 7.85 14.02
N LEU A 18 4.90 6.97 13.88
CA LEU A 18 4.86 5.68 14.56
C LEU A 18 5.21 4.57 13.57
N ASN A 19 6.18 3.76 13.91
CA ASN A 19 6.51 2.58 13.14
C ASN A 19 5.55 1.43 13.47
N VAL A 20 5.39 0.52 12.53
CA VAL A 20 4.70 -0.75 12.71
C VAL A 20 5.72 -1.88 12.58
N ASP A 21 5.49 -2.99 13.27
CA ASP A 21 6.28 -4.20 13.08
C ASP A 21 5.84 -5.00 11.83
N LYS A 22 6.50 -6.13 11.59
CA LYS A 22 6.20 -7.04 10.46
C LYS A 22 4.77 -7.56 10.45
N LYS A 23 4.08 -7.54 11.60
CA LYS A 23 2.69 -7.99 11.79
C LYS A 23 1.68 -6.83 11.84
N GLY A 24 2.13 -5.60 11.60
CA GLY A 24 1.28 -4.41 11.64
C GLY A 24 0.95 -3.91 13.04
N GLN A 25 1.66 -4.38 14.07
CA GLN A 25 1.48 -3.87 15.41
C GLN A 25 2.24 -2.57 15.60
N ILE A 26 1.62 -1.64 16.30
CA ILE A 26 2.23 -0.37 16.71
C ILE A 26 2.45 -0.38 18.21
N ASP A 27 3.27 0.52 18.71
CA ASP A 27 3.33 0.82 20.14
C ASP A 27 2.02 1.51 20.57
N TRP A 28 1.10 0.73 21.12
CA TRP A 28 -0.22 1.22 21.54
C TRP A 28 -0.14 2.17 22.72
N ASN A 29 0.87 2.04 23.59
CA ASN A 29 1.05 2.96 24.71
C ASN A 29 1.49 4.33 24.20
N LEU A 30 2.52 4.37 23.35
CA LEU A 30 2.97 5.60 22.71
C LEU A 30 1.87 6.26 21.89
N PHE A 31 1.06 5.47 21.16
CA PHE A 31 -0.08 5.97 20.39
C PHE A 31 -1.10 6.68 21.30
N ILE A 32 -1.50 6.02 22.40
CA ILE A 32 -2.48 6.56 23.35
C ILE A 32 -1.93 7.79 24.08
N GLU A 33 -0.67 7.76 24.51
CA GLU A 33 -0.02 8.92 25.15
C GLU A 33 0.06 10.12 24.21
N THR A 34 0.39 9.88 22.94
CA THR A 34 0.36 10.91 21.90
C THR A 34 -1.03 11.52 21.73
N LEU A 35 -2.07 10.68 21.67
CA LEU A 35 -3.44 11.16 21.58
C LEU A 35 -3.86 12.01 22.77
N LYS A 36 -3.45 11.63 24.01
CA LYS A 36 -3.74 12.38 25.23
C LYS A 36 -3.07 13.76 25.27
N ARG A 37 -1.93 13.93 24.61
CA ARG A 37 -1.27 15.25 24.45
C ARG A 37 -2.09 16.21 23.57
N GLY A 38 -3.01 15.68 22.77
CA GLY A 38 -3.84 16.41 21.82
C GLY A 38 -3.19 16.45 20.43
N VAL A 39 -3.89 15.90 19.44
CA VAL A 39 -3.46 15.92 18.03
C VAL A 39 -4.59 16.46 17.18
N GLY A 40 -4.26 17.13 16.07
CA GLY A 40 -5.26 17.63 15.10
C GLY A 40 -5.68 16.55 14.09
N LEU A 41 -4.73 15.72 13.68
CA LEU A 41 -4.93 14.71 12.63
C LEU A 41 -4.13 13.44 12.94
N VAL A 42 -4.79 12.30 12.84
CA VAL A 42 -4.15 10.99 12.72
C VAL A 42 -4.32 10.52 11.28
N SER A 43 -3.25 10.09 10.63
CA SER A 43 -3.31 9.60 9.26
C SER A 43 -2.51 8.30 9.10
N SER A 44 -3.12 7.31 8.45
CA SER A 44 -2.49 6.01 8.22
C SER A 44 -2.88 5.43 6.87
N LEU A 45 -2.04 4.55 6.32
CA LEU A 45 -2.43 3.66 5.24
C LEU A 45 -3.38 2.59 5.81
N TYR A 46 -4.38 2.19 5.03
CA TYR A 46 -5.18 0.99 5.38
C TYR A 46 -4.40 -0.28 5.04
N CYS A 47 -3.69 -0.26 3.93
CA CYS A 47 -2.89 -1.36 3.44
C CYS A 47 -1.57 -0.83 2.88
N CYS A 48 -0.46 -1.43 3.30
CA CYS A 48 0.86 -1.06 2.82
C CYS A 48 1.04 -1.52 1.37
N ASN A 49 1.46 -0.58 0.51
CA ASN A 49 1.71 -0.87 -0.90
C ASN A 49 2.99 -1.70 -1.15
N GLN A 50 3.86 -1.81 -0.16
CA GLN A 50 5.13 -2.51 -0.30
C GLN A 50 4.98 -4.02 -0.14
N ASN A 51 4.19 -4.47 0.83
CA ASN A 51 4.07 -5.90 1.16
C ASN A 51 2.63 -6.36 1.43
N GLY A 52 1.64 -5.48 1.23
CA GLY A 52 0.23 -5.85 1.44
C GLY A 52 -0.22 -5.88 2.90
N LEU A 53 0.62 -5.45 3.86
CA LEU A 53 0.31 -5.45 5.28
C LEU A 53 -0.93 -4.59 5.57
N LEU A 54 -1.91 -5.18 6.26
CA LEU A 54 -3.10 -4.48 6.75
C LEU A 54 -2.80 -3.82 8.09
N LEU A 55 -3.09 -2.54 8.19
CA LEU A 55 -2.95 -1.79 9.43
C LEU A 55 -4.24 -1.81 10.25
N PRO A 56 -4.16 -1.77 11.59
CA PRO A 56 -5.31 -1.91 12.48
C PRO A 56 -6.17 -0.63 12.56
N ILE A 57 -6.65 -0.15 11.40
CA ILE A 57 -7.34 1.14 11.25
C ILE A 57 -8.57 1.26 12.15
N GLU A 58 -9.38 0.19 12.26
CA GLU A 58 -10.57 0.20 13.11
C GLU A 58 -10.22 0.53 14.57
N LYS A 59 -9.19 -0.14 15.11
CA LYS A 59 -8.71 0.09 16.48
C LYS A 59 -8.09 1.47 16.62
N MET A 60 -7.27 1.90 15.67
CA MET A 60 -6.65 3.23 15.70
C MET A 60 -7.70 4.34 15.67
N ALA A 61 -8.69 4.26 14.78
CA ALA A 61 -9.76 5.25 14.66
C ALA A 61 -10.62 5.30 15.95
N LYS A 62 -10.97 4.14 16.50
CA LYS A 62 -11.71 4.04 17.77
C LYS A 62 -10.95 4.70 18.92
N LEU A 63 -9.67 4.38 19.10
CA LEU A 63 -8.84 4.96 20.17
C LEU A 63 -8.63 6.46 19.94
N THR A 64 -8.50 6.91 18.69
CA THR A 64 -8.42 8.34 18.39
C THR A 64 -9.65 9.08 18.89
N LYS A 65 -10.85 8.58 18.59
CA LYS A 65 -12.09 9.19 19.07
C LYS A 65 -12.28 9.09 20.57
N GLN A 66 -11.76 8.04 21.20
CA GLN A 66 -11.83 7.84 22.64
C GLN A 66 -10.93 8.81 23.42
N TYR A 67 -9.67 8.99 22.99
CA TYR A 67 -8.68 9.76 23.74
C TYR A 67 -8.48 11.20 23.22
N CYS A 68 -8.82 11.46 21.96
CA CYS A 68 -8.77 12.77 21.34
C CYS A 68 -9.99 13.00 20.42
N PRO A 69 -11.20 13.21 20.95
CA PRO A 69 -12.45 13.23 20.16
C PRO A 69 -12.48 14.28 19.06
N ARG A 70 -11.72 15.38 19.21
CA ARG A 70 -11.62 16.46 18.24
C ARG A 70 -10.62 16.18 17.10
N ALA A 71 -9.75 15.19 17.24
CA ALA A 71 -8.83 14.81 16.20
C ALA A 71 -9.57 14.23 15.01
N TYR A 72 -9.16 14.59 13.80
CA TYR A 72 -9.60 13.91 12.59
C TYR A 72 -8.79 12.63 12.38
N PHE A 73 -9.46 11.60 11.85
CA PHE A 73 -8.81 10.36 11.44
C PHE A 73 -8.94 10.20 9.93
N HIS A 74 -7.79 10.17 9.26
CA HIS A 74 -7.67 9.93 7.82
C HIS A 74 -7.07 8.55 7.56
N THR A 75 -7.56 7.87 6.52
CA THR A 75 -6.90 6.67 5.98
C THR A 75 -6.82 6.72 4.46
N ASP A 76 -5.63 6.37 3.93
CA ASP A 76 -5.45 6.12 2.51
C ASP A 76 -5.76 4.64 2.24
N VAL A 77 -6.80 4.39 1.45
CA VAL A 77 -7.27 3.04 1.12
C VAL A 77 -6.89 2.60 -0.30
N THR A 78 -5.98 3.29 -0.95
CA THR A 78 -5.58 3.04 -2.35
C THR A 78 -5.21 1.58 -2.62
N GLN A 79 -4.61 0.90 -1.67
CA GLN A 79 -4.24 -0.52 -1.80
C GLN A 79 -5.27 -1.50 -1.22
N ALA A 80 -6.28 -0.99 -0.50
CA ALA A 80 -7.31 -1.80 0.14
C ALA A 80 -8.62 -1.82 -0.66
N VAL A 81 -8.98 -0.69 -1.30
CA VAL A 81 -10.20 -0.57 -2.09
C VAL A 81 -10.23 -1.61 -3.20
N GLY A 82 -11.35 -2.30 -3.36
CA GLY A 82 -11.52 -3.39 -4.32
C GLY A 82 -10.79 -4.71 -3.97
N LYS A 83 -10.13 -4.80 -2.80
CA LYS A 83 -9.36 -5.98 -2.38
C LYS A 83 -9.74 -6.51 -1.00
N VAL A 84 -10.28 -5.66 -0.13
CA VAL A 84 -10.73 -6.05 1.21
C VAL A 84 -12.04 -5.35 1.57
N ILE A 85 -12.83 -6.00 2.43
CA ILE A 85 -13.99 -5.35 3.05
C ILE A 85 -13.48 -4.47 4.18
N MET A 86 -13.63 -3.16 4.01
CA MET A 86 -13.09 -2.17 4.94
C MET A 86 -14.10 -1.81 6.03
N LYS A 87 -13.60 -1.66 7.26
CA LYS A 87 -14.33 -1.10 8.39
C LYS A 87 -13.90 0.35 8.60
N LEU A 88 -14.78 1.30 8.31
CA LEU A 88 -14.50 2.73 8.30
C LEU A 88 -15.27 3.49 9.41
N GLU A 89 -15.70 2.79 10.44
CA GLU A 89 -16.26 3.42 11.63
C GLU A 89 -15.22 4.32 12.29
N ASN A 90 -15.65 5.48 12.76
CA ASN A 90 -14.78 6.50 13.38
C ASN A 90 -13.68 7.08 12.45
N VAL A 91 -13.66 6.74 11.17
CA VAL A 91 -12.82 7.40 10.16
C VAL A 91 -13.55 8.64 9.64
N ASP A 92 -12.86 9.77 9.57
CA ASP A 92 -13.44 11.05 9.12
C ASP A 92 -13.18 11.31 7.64
N LEU A 93 -11.99 10.89 7.17
CA LEU A 93 -11.49 11.14 5.82
C LEU A 93 -10.92 9.86 5.23
N VAL A 94 -11.26 9.60 3.97
CA VAL A 94 -10.74 8.45 3.21
C VAL A 94 -10.29 8.93 1.84
N SER A 95 -9.07 8.58 1.45
CA SER A 95 -8.56 8.88 0.12
C SER A 95 -8.17 7.65 -0.65
N PHE A 96 -8.33 7.65 -1.97
CA PHE A 96 -7.76 6.64 -2.85
C PHE A 96 -7.59 7.13 -4.29
N SER A 97 -6.71 6.46 -5.04
CA SER A 97 -6.44 6.71 -6.45
C SER A 97 -7.17 5.72 -7.35
N GLY A 98 -7.91 6.22 -8.35
CA GLY A 98 -8.75 5.40 -9.23
C GLY A 98 -7.97 4.38 -10.07
N HIS A 99 -6.76 4.72 -10.53
CA HIS A 99 -5.95 3.82 -11.36
C HIS A 99 -5.55 2.49 -10.68
N LYS A 100 -5.63 2.39 -9.34
CA LYS A 100 -5.33 1.15 -8.61
C LYS A 100 -6.46 0.14 -8.60
N ILE A 101 -7.64 0.56 -9.04
CA ILE A 101 -8.82 -0.29 -9.24
C ILE A 101 -9.22 -0.41 -10.72
N GLY A 102 -8.34 -0.03 -11.65
CA GLY A 102 -8.61 -0.10 -13.08
C GLY A 102 -9.39 1.08 -13.67
N ALA A 103 -9.63 2.15 -12.89
CA ALA A 103 -10.19 3.39 -13.42
C ALA A 103 -9.16 4.22 -14.19
N LEU A 104 -9.61 5.25 -14.89
CA LEU A 104 -8.75 6.14 -15.67
C LEU A 104 -7.72 6.82 -14.77
N ARG A 105 -6.49 6.97 -15.29
CA ARG A 105 -5.41 7.71 -14.62
C ARG A 105 -5.79 9.18 -14.46
N GLY A 106 -5.25 9.82 -13.42
CA GLY A 106 -5.51 11.24 -13.14
C GLY A 106 -6.81 11.47 -12.37
N SER A 107 -7.49 10.40 -11.92
CA SER A 107 -8.68 10.48 -11.08
C SER A 107 -8.44 9.85 -9.70
N GLY A 108 -9.12 10.36 -8.70
CA GLY A 108 -9.06 9.90 -7.31
C GLY A 108 -10.24 10.42 -6.52
N VAL A 109 -10.41 9.93 -5.31
CA VAL A 109 -11.54 10.25 -4.45
C VAL A 109 -11.06 10.65 -3.07
N LEU A 110 -11.67 11.70 -2.53
CA LEU A 110 -11.63 12.06 -1.12
C LEU A 110 -13.04 11.98 -0.55
N LEU A 111 -13.30 10.98 0.30
CA LEU A 111 -14.53 10.90 1.08
C LEU A 111 -14.33 11.65 2.40
N LYS A 112 -15.30 12.45 2.78
CA LYS A 112 -15.31 13.13 4.08
C LYS A 112 -16.65 12.95 4.78
N ARG A 113 -16.64 12.87 6.10
CA ARG A 113 -17.90 12.95 6.87
C ARG A 113 -18.49 14.36 6.75
N LYS A 114 -19.82 14.47 6.87
CA LYS A 114 -20.55 15.76 6.68
C LYS A 114 -20.07 16.87 7.62
N ASN A 115 -19.70 16.49 8.84
CA ASN A 115 -19.22 17.43 9.87
C ASN A 115 -17.75 17.86 9.71
N VAL A 116 -17.01 17.28 8.79
CA VAL A 116 -15.61 17.69 8.51
C VAL A 116 -15.63 18.93 7.63
N VAL A 117 -15.01 20.00 8.11
CA VAL A 117 -14.80 21.23 7.33
C VAL A 117 -13.40 21.20 6.75
N LEU A 118 -13.29 21.34 5.45
CA LEU A 118 -12.03 21.44 4.72
C LEU A 118 -11.91 22.85 4.14
N ILE A 119 -10.71 23.39 4.24
CA ILE A 119 -10.35 24.64 3.55
C ILE A 119 -9.76 24.21 2.19
N PRO A 120 -10.35 24.64 1.07
CA PRO A 120 -9.85 24.28 -0.24
C PRO A 120 -8.46 24.89 -0.46
N PRO A 121 -7.51 24.12 -1.04
CA PRO A 121 -6.17 24.64 -1.34
C PRO A 121 -6.16 25.63 -2.51
N GLU A 122 -7.23 25.63 -3.32
CA GLU A 122 -7.39 26.49 -4.50
C GLU A 122 -8.72 27.22 -4.43
N VAL A 123 -8.76 28.43 -4.95
CA VAL A 123 -9.97 29.27 -5.02
C VAL A 123 -10.45 29.35 -6.47
N GLY A 124 -11.76 29.20 -6.69
CA GLY A 124 -12.34 29.25 -8.04
C GLY A 124 -13.83 28.96 -8.05
N GLY A 125 -14.32 28.25 -9.05
CA GLY A 125 -15.73 27.86 -9.18
C GLY A 125 -16.20 26.89 -8.10
N GLY A 126 -17.53 26.70 -8.02
CA GLY A 126 -18.18 25.92 -6.96
C GLY A 126 -18.17 24.39 -7.14
N GLN A 127 -17.37 23.86 -8.06
CA GLN A 127 -17.32 22.43 -8.31
C GLN A 127 -16.81 21.66 -7.08
N GLU A 128 -17.13 20.37 -7.01
CA GLU A 128 -16.75 19.49 -5.90
C GLU A 128 -17.06 20.08 -4.51
N MET A 129 -18.27 20.61 -4.34
CA MET A 129 -18.72 21.26 -3.10
C MET A 129 -17.83 22.44 -2.66
N ASN A 130 -17.33 23.22 -3.60
CA ASN A 130 -16.35 24.31 -3.41
C ASN A 130 -14.97 23.85 -2.89
N LEU A 131 -14.64 22.57 -2.99
CA LEU A 131 -13.37 22.04 -2.51
C LEU A 131 -12.30 21.91 -3.60
N ARG A 132 -12.73 21.75 -4.85
CA ARG A 132 -11.82 21.64 -6.00
C ARG A 132 -12.43 22.34 -7.21
N PRO A 133 -11.95 23.54 -7.55
CA PRO A 133 -12.45 24.31 -8.69
C PRO A 133 -12.06 23.68 -10.03
N GLY A 134 -12.69 24.13 -11.09
CA GLY A 134 -12.50 23.67 -12.47
C GLY A 134 -13.53 22.63 -12.88
N THR A 135 -13.67 22.44 -14.19
CA THR A 135 -14.63 21.48 -14.77
C THR A 135 -14.38 20.08 -14.22
N SER A 136 -15.44 19.41 -13.74
CA SER A 136 -15.35 18.05 -13.21
C SER A 136 -14.89 17.07 -14.28
N ASN A 137 -14.02 16.12 -13.88
CA ASN A 137 -13.54 15.05 -14.75
C ASN A 137 -14.57 13.91 -14.82
N THR A 138 -15.74 14.21 -15.41
CA THR A 138 -16.85 13.24 -15.51
C THR A 138 -16.44 11.85 -16.06
N PRO A 139 -15.59 11.75 -17.11
CA PRO A 139 -15.12 10.43 -17.55
C PRO A 139 -14.32 9.68 -16.46
N GLY A 140 -13.48 10.39 -15.71
CA GLY A 140 -12.74 9.83 -14.59
C GLY A 140 -13.68 9.35 -13.47
N ASP A 141 -14.66 10.14 -13.11
CA ASP A 141 -15.62 9.84 -12.04
C ASP A 141 -16.47 8.62 -12.40
N VAL A 142 -16.99 8.57 -13.63
CA VAL A 142 -17.74 7.41 -14.15
C VAL A 142 -16.85 6.16 -14.17
N SER A 143 -15.59 6.28 -14.59
CA SER A 143 -14.67 5.14 -14.62
C SER A 143 -14.42 4.56 -13.22
N ILE A 144 -14.30 5.41 -12.18
CA ILE A 144 -14.18 4.97 -10.79
C ILE A 144 -15.44 4.23 -10.34
N ALA A 145 -16.62 4.77 -10.63
CA ALA A 145 -17.88 4.15 -10.25
C ALA A 145 -18.05 2.77 -10.89
N VAL A 146 -17.69 2.64 -12.17
CA VAL A 146 -17.72 1.35 -12.91
C VAL A 146 -16.72 0.35 -12.30
N ALA A 147 -15.48 0.78 -12.06
CA ALA A 147 -14.44 -0.05 -11.48
C ALA A 147 -14.82 -0.56 -10.09
N LEU A 148 -15.32 0.31 -9.21
CA LEU A 148 -15.80 -0.08 -7.87
C LEU A 148 -16.94 -1.09 -7.92
N ARG A 149 -17.86 -0.93 -8.88
CA ARG A 149 -18.96 -1.89 -9.07
C ARG A 149 -18.44 -3.26 -9.47
N ILE A 150 -17.54 -3.32 -10.44
CA ILE A 150 -16.93 -4.58 -10.91
C ILE A 150 -16.17 -5.24 -9.76
N ASP A 151 -15.32 -4.47 -9.07
CA ASP A 151 -14.53 -4.98 -7.94
C ASP A 151 -15.42 -5.57 -6.84
N ASN A 152 -16.50 -4.88 -6.46
CA ASN A 152 -17.43 -5.39 -5.44
C ASN A 152 -18.12 -6.69 -5.87
N GLN A 153 -18.51 -6.80 -7.14
CA GLN A 153 -19.19 -8.00 -7.67
C GLN A 153 -18.27 -9.22 -7.73
N THR A 154 -16.97 -9.01 -7.93
CA THR A 154 -15.99 -10.08 -8.16
C THR A 154 -15.07 -10.34 -6.98
N LEU A 155 -15.16 -9.55 -5.91
CA LEU A 155 -14.19 -9.56 -4.80
C LEU A 155 -14.02 -10.94 -4.16
N ALA A 156 -15.11 -11.64 -3.86
CA ALA A 156 -15.05 -12.94 -3.19
C ALA A 156 -14.32 -13.99 -4.03
N ASP A 157 -14.74 -14.15 -5.29
CA ASP A 157 -14.16 -15.13 -6.22
C ASP A 157 -12.69 -14.79 -6.55
N ARG A 158 -12.40 -13.50 -6.73
CA ARG A 158 -11.03 -13.03 -6.97
C ARG A 158 -10.13 -13.30 -5.78
N THR A 159 -10.61 -13.03 -4.58
CA THR A 159 -9.84 -13.26 -3.35
C THR A 159 -9.51 -14.74 -3.18
N GLU A 160 -10.45 -15.63 -3.47
CA GLU A 160 -10.23 -17.07 -3.39
C GLU A 160 -9.17 -17.54 -4.40
N ARG A 161 -9.27 -17.10 -5.66
CA ARG A 161 -8.27 -17.43 -6.70
C ARG A 161 -6.89 -16.92 -6.33
N VAL A 162 -6.78 -15.65 -5.94
CA VAL A 162 -5.51 -15.02 -5.57
C VAL A 162 -4.89 -15.71 -4.35
N LYS A 163 -5.69 -16.13 -3.36
CA LYS A 163 -5.16 -16.91 -2.22
C LYS A 163 -4.51 -18.21 -2.68
N LYS A 164 -5.17 -18.96 -3.59
CA LYS A 164 -4.61 -20.22 -4.12
C LYS A 164 -3.28 -19.98 -4.84
N ILE A 165 -3.19 -18.94 -5.67
CA ILE A 165 -1.96 -18.55 -6.37
C ILE A 165 -0.87 -18.13 -5.39
N ASN A 166 -1.20 -17.28 -4.43
CA ASN A 166 -0.27 -16.78 -3.43
C ASN A 166 0.29 -17.94 -2.58
N ASP A 167 -0.58 -18.84 -2.12
CA ASP A 167 -0.18 -20.03 -1.36
C ASP A 167 0.73 -20.95 -2.21
N TYR A 168 0.38 -21.16 -3.47
CA TYR A 168 1.18 -21.97 -4.39
C TYR A 168 2.60 -21.41 -4.58
N ILE A 169 2.74 -20.10 -4.80
CA ILE A 169 4.05 -19.45 -4.93
C ILE A 169 4.84 -19.59 -3.62
N ARG A 170 4.21 -19.40 -2.46
CA ARG A 170 4.87 -19.56 -1.16
C ARG A 170 5.42 -20.98 -0.97
N ASP A 171 4.61 -21.98 -1.28
CA ASP A 171 5.02 -23.37 -1.17
C ASP A 171 6.21 -23.70 -2.08
N LYS A 172 6.21 -23.20 -3.32
CA LYS A 172 7.31 -23.38 -4.28
C LYS A 172 8.61 -22.68 -3.88
N LEU A 173 8.52 -21.57 -3.13
CA LEU A 173 9.66 -20.76 -2.73
C LEU A 173 10.04 -20.91 -1.24
N THR A 174 9.43 -21.86 -0.53
CA THR A 174 9.65 -22.06 0.92
C THR A 174 11.11 -22.34 1.27
N ASP A 175 11.80 -23.15 0.47
CA ASP A 175 13.16 -23.64 0.74
C ASP A 175 14.26 -22.81 0.04
N GLU A 176 13.91 -21.62 -0.47
CA GLU A 176 14.88 -20.77 -1.18
C GLU A 176 15.66 -19.87 -0.21
N ASP A 177 16.95 -20.18 -0.01
CA ASP A 177 17.80 -19.45 0.94
C ASP A 177 18.11 -18.00 0.52
N GLY A 178 18.04 -17.71 -0.77
CA GLY A 178 18.36 -16.39 -1.34
C GLY A 178 17.34 -15.28 -1.07
N ILE A 179 16.22 -15.59 -0.41
CA ILE A 179 15.09 -14.66 -0.21
C ILE A 179 14.55 -14.65 1.21
N ILE A 180 13.80 -13.61 1.54
CA ILE A 180 12.98 -13.50 2.76
C ILE A 180 11.58 -13.08 2.34
N CYS A 181 10.54 -13.83 2.71
CA CYS A 181 9.17 -13.40 2.51
C CYS A 181 8.84 -12.24 3.45
N MET A 182 8.40 -11.11 2.87
CA MET A 182 8.06 -9.88 3.60
C MET A 182 6.54 -9.64 3.68
N SER A 183 5.74 -10.56 3.16
CA SER A 183 4.27 -10.52 3.24
C SER A 183 3.80 -11.62 4.17
N GLU A 184 3.63 -11.31 5.46
CA GLU A 184 3.14 -12.27 6.45
C GLU A 184 1.71 -12.72 6.09
N LYS A 185 1.47 -14.04 6.03
CA LYS A 185 0.21 -14.61 5.49
C LYS A 185 -1.04 -14.14 6.25
N GLU A 186 -0.93 -14.02 7.57
CA GLU A 186 -2.04 -13.68 8.47
C GLU A 186 -2.35 -12.19 8.52
N SER A 187 -1.37 -11.34 8.16
CA SER A 187 -1.46 -9.88 8.32
C SER A 187 -1.55 -9.14 6.99
N CYS A 188 -1.22 -9.80 5.88
CA CYS A 188 -1.17 -9.18 4.56
C CYS A 188 -2.33 -9.62 3.66
N ILE A 189 -2.74 -8.74 2.77
CA ILE A 189 -3.71 -9.11 1.72
C ILE A 189 -3.07 -10.08 0.74
N PRO A 190 -3.81 -11.07 0.22
CA PRO A 190 -3.24 -12.05 -0.71
C PRO A 190 -2.86 -11.45 -2.07
N PHE A 191 -3.39 -10.30 -2.42
CA PHE A 191 -3.13 -9.60 -3.69
C PHE A 191 -1.72 -9.04 -3.84
N VAL A 192 -0.91 -9.07 -2.78
CA VAL A 192 0.48 -8.60 -2.78
C VAL A 192 1.36 -9.63 -2.09
N LEU A 193 2.43 -10.05 -2.77
CA LEU A 193 3.44 -10.94 -2.22
C LEU A 193 4.82 -10.36 -2.50
N THR A 194 5.61 -10.16 -1.45
CA THR A 194 6.91 -9.49 -1.56
C THR A 194 7.99 -10.35 -0.94
N TYR A 195 9.05 -10.54 -1.69
CA TYR A 195 10.28 -11.19 -1.25
C TYR A 195 11.43 -10.18 -1.25
N GLY A 196 12.18 -10.12 -0.18
CA GLY A 196 13.45 -9.39 -0.10
C GLY A 196 14.60 -10.29 -0.55
N LEU A 197 15.41 -9.82 -1.48
CA LEU A 197 16.58 -10.54 -1.97
C LEU A 197 17.76 -10.36 -1.02
N LYS A 198 18.49 -11.46 -0.69
CA LYS A 198 19.63 -11.44 0.23
C LYS A 198 20.94 -11.10 -0.47
N HIS A 199 21.10 -11.50 -1.72
CA HIS A 199 22.41 -11.49 -2.40
C HIS A 199 22.37 -10.82 -3.78
N VAL A 200 21.19 -10.56 -4.34
CA VAL A 200 21.01 -9.96 -5.68
C VAL A 200 20.33 -8.62 -5.54
N ARG A 201 20.71 -7.65 -6.37
CA ARG A 201 19.99 -6.37 -6.46
C ARG A 201 18.63 -6.59 -7.13
N ALA A 202 17.59 -5.95 -6.59
CA ALA A 202 16.25 -6.07 -7.14
C ALA A 202 16.16 -5.59 -8.59
N SER A 203 16.93 -4.56 -8.97
CA SER A 203 16.98 -4.06 -10.35
C SER A 203 17.55 -5.08 -11.33
N VAL A 204 18.58 -5.85 -10.94
CA VAL A 204 19.18 -6.90 -11.77
C VAL A 204 18.21 -8.07 -11.94
N MET A 205 17.55 -8.50 -10.86
CA MET A 205 16.52 -9.53 -10.95
C MET A 205 15.32 -9.08 -11.81
N ASP A 206 14.89 -7.82 -11.70
CA ASP A 206 13.80 -7.26 -12.51
C ASP A 206 14.16 -7.25 -14.01
N GLU A 207 15.38 -6.84 -14.35
CA GLU A 207 15.87 -6.88 -15.72
C GLU A 207 15.95 -8.31 -16.25
N PHE A 208 16.47 -9.24 -15.46
CA PHE A 208 16.53 -10.66 -15.80
C PHE A 208 15.13 -11.24 -16.06
N LEU A 209 14.17 -11.03 -15.16
CA LEU A 209 12.79 -11.49 -15.33
C LEU A 209 12.11 -10.82 -16.53
N SER A 210 12.32 -9.52 -16.72
CA SER A 210 11.80 -8.78 -17.87
C SER A 210 12.30 -9.30 -19.21
N SER A 211 13.55 -9.81 -19.29
CA SER A 211 14.09 -10.45 -20.49
C SER A 211 13.36 -11.75 -20.85
N HIS A 212 12.64 -12.34 -19.89
CA HIS A 212 11.77 -13.52 -20.05
C HIS A 212 10.28 -13.17 -20.10
N ASN A 213 9.93 -11.89 -20.36
CA ASN A 213 8.55 -11.36 -20.39
C ASN A 213 7.80 -11.47 -19.05
N ILE A 214 8.51 -11.54 -17.94
CA ILE A 214 7.94 -11.56 -16.58
C ILE A 214 8.15 -10.19 -15.96
N TYR A 215 7.03 -9.48 -15.70
CA TYR A 215 7.06 -8.11 -15.17
C TYR A 215 6.66 -8.09 -13.72
N VAL A 216 7.60 -7.71 -12.87
CA VAL A 216 7.42 -7.56 -11.43
C VAL A 216 7.58 -6.09 -11.02
N SER A 217 7.47 -5.79 -9.76
CA SER A 217 7.76 -4.44 -9.27
C SER A 217 8.89 -4.48 -8.26
N THR A 218 9.89 -3.66 -8.48
CA THR A 218 10.82 -3.26 -7.44
C THR A 218 10.30 -2.01 -6.75
N THR A 219 10.66 -1.78 -5.50
CA THR A 219 10.25 -0.55 -4.80
C THR A 219 10.95 0.69 -5.34
N SER A 220 12.04 0.49 -6.03
CA SER A 220 12.89 1.50 -6.61
C SER A 220 12.34 2.14 -7.89
N ALA A 221 11.40 1.51 -8.59
CA ALA A 221 10.92 2.00 -9.90
C ALA A 221 10.39 3.47 -9.89
N CYS A 222 9.96 3.98 -8.75
CA CYS A 222 9.59 5.40 -8.60
C CYS A 222 10.66 6.28 -7.92
N ASP A 223 11.59 5.67 -7.18
CA ASP A 223 12.54 6.38 -6.31
C ASP A 223 14.02 6.16 -6.69
N ASP A 224 14.33 5.30 -7.69
CA ASP A 224 15.70 5.00 -8.14
C ASP A 224 16.50 6.25 -8.56
N ARG A 225 15.83 7.28 -9.05
CA ARG A 225 16.47 8.55 -9.36
C ARG A 225 16.95 9.32 -8.11
N LEU A 226 16.49 8.95 -6.91
CA LEU A 226 16.75 9.68 -5.65
C LEU A 226 17.50 8.86 -4.59
N LYS A 227 17.88 7.59 -4.85
CA LYS A 227 18.55 6.68 -3.89
C LYS A 227 17.84 6.64 -2.51
N ILE A 228 16.50 6.72 -2.50
CA ILE A 228 15.73 6.72 -1.25
C ILE A 228 15.54 5.26 -0.83
N SER A 229 16.12 4.91 0.31
CA SER A 229 15.94 3.59 0.94
C SER A 229 14.46 3.32 1.22
N ASN A 230 14.05 2.04 1.18
CA ASN A 230 12.67 1.65 1.52
C ASN A 230 12.38 1.84 3.00
N THR A 231 12.01 3.05 3.38
CA THR A 231 11.74 3.43 4.78
C THR A 231 10.62 2.62 5.41
N ALA A 232 9.63 2.16 4.62
CA ALA A 232 8.50 1.38 5.13
C ALA A 232 8.94 -0.02 5.60
N LEU A 233 9.61 -0.79 4.74
CA LEU A 233 10.09 -2.13 5.10
C LEU A 233 11.18 -2.09 6.18
N ARG A 234 12.09 -1.12 6.11
CA ARG A 234 13.07 -0.89 7.18
C ARG A 234 12.41 -0.53 8.51
N GLY A 235 11.41 0.35 8.48
CA GLY A 235 10.61 0.73 9.65
C GLY A 235 9.86 -0.44 10.30
N MET A 236 9.54 -1.49 9.53
CA MET A 236 8.96 -2.74 10.01
C MET A 236 10.00 -3.69 10.63
N GLY A 237 11.29 -3.36 10.60
CA GLY A 237 12.37 -4.16 11.16
C GLY A 237 12.90 -5.26 10.23
N TYR A 238 12.71 -5.12 8.91
CA TYR A 238 13.43 -5.96 7.95
C TYR A 238 14.87 -5.48 7.79
N GLU A 239 15.80 -6.43 7.57
CA GLU A 239 17.21 -6.10 7.30
C GLU A 239 17.34 -5.15 6.13
N SER A 240 18.25 -4.16 6.26
CA SER A 240 18.37 -3.07 5.29
C SER A 240 18.60 -3.55 3.88
N HIS A 241 19.49 -4.55 3.68
CA HIS A 241 19.78 -5.07 2.34
C HIS A 241 18.52 -5.68 1.69
N CYS A 242 17.81 -6.56 2.41
CA CYS A 242 16.57 -7.18 1.91
C CYS A 242 15.43 -6.15 1.73
N ALA A 243 15.33 -5.18 2.63
CA ALA A 243 14.33 -4.12 2.56
C ALA A 243 14.53 -3.20 1.34
N ASP A 244 15.78 -3.03 0.90
CA ASP A 244 16.12 -2.19 -0.26
C ASP A 244 16.08 -2.98 -1.58
N ASN A 245 16.07 -4.31 -1.52
CA ASN A 245 16.02 -5.18 -2.69
C ASN A 245 14.76 -6.07 -2.72
N PRO A 246 13.55 -5.50 -2.66
CA PRO A 246 12.33 -6.29 -2.72
C PRO A 246 11.90 -6.54 -4.15
N ILE A 247 11.41 -7.74 -4.40
CA ILE A 247 10.60 -8.10 -5.57
C ILE A 247 9.16 -8.26 -5.10
N ARG A 248 8.26 -7.43 -5.65
CA ARG A 248 6.84 -7.43 -5.31
C ARG A 248 6.01 -7.98 -6.46
N LEU A 249 5.27 -9.02 -6.17
CA LEU A 249 4.22 -9.57 -7.02
C LEU A 249 2.89 -8.90 -6.68
N SER A 250 2.10 -8.59 -7.68
CA SER A 250 0.77 -7.97 -7.52
C SER A 250 -0.22 -8.73 -8.40
N PHE A 251 -1.24 -9.30 -7.79
CA PHE A 251 -2.20 -10.20 -8.45
C PHE A 251 -3.54 -9.51 -8.71
N LYS A 252 -4.17 -9.91 -9.82
CA LYS A 252 -5.54 -9.53 -10.18
C LYS A 252 -6.55 -10.64 -9.90
N GLY A 253 -6.10 -11.91 -9.96
CA GLY A 253 -6.92 -13.10 -9.83
C GLY A 253 -7.34 -13.67 -11.18
N ASP A 254 -6.65 -13.34 -12.26
CA ASP A 254 -6.75 -13.90 -13.59
C ASP A 254 -5.48 -14.66 -14.02
N GLU A 255 -4.47 -14.68 -13.16
CA GLU A 255 -3.22 -15.41 -13.39
C GLU A 255 -3.46 -16.92 -13.45
N THR A 256 -2.78 -17.61 -14.38
CA THR A 256 -2.83 -19.06 -14.54
C THR A 256 -1.69 -19.75 -13.75
N ILE A 257 -1.84 -21.05 -13.50
CA ILE A 257 -0.77 -21.84 -12.84
C ILE A 257 0.47 -21.94 -13.72
N GLU A 258 0.28 -22.02 -15.04
CA GLU A 258 1.37 -22.06 -16.02
C GLU A 258 2.22 -20.78 -15.96
N GLU A 259 1.59 -19.60 -15.93
CA GLU A 259 2.27 -18.31 -15.76
C GLU A 259 3.03 -18.23 -14.41
N VAL A 260 2.44 -18.78 -13.37
CA VAL A 260 3.07 -18.84 -12.04
C VAL A 260 4.26 -19.79 -12.03
N ASP A 261 4.16 -20.97 -12.66
CA ASP A 261 5.26 -21.93 -12.78
C ASP A 261 6.42 -21.34 -13.59
N GLU A 262 6.14 -20.60 -14.67
CA GLU A 262 7.13 -19.87 -15.44
C GLU A 262 7.85 -18.80 -14.60
N PHE A 263 7.11 -18.01 -13.84
CA PHE A 263 7.70 -17.07 -12.88
C PHE A 263 8.59 -17.77 -11.87
N VAL A 264 8.12 -18.84 -11.22
CA VAL A 264 8.87 -19.57 -10.20
C VAL A 264 10.16 -20.15 -10.79
N TYR A 265 10.10 -20.73 -11.98
CA TYR A 265 11.26 -21.28 -12.68
C TYR A 265 12.32 -20.19 -12.91
N TRP A 266 11.97 -19.09 -13.57
CA TRP A 266 12.93 -18.04 -13.88
C TRP A 266 13.42 -17.29 -12.64
N PHE A 267 12.57 -17.11 -11.65
CA PHE A 267 12.98 -16.50 -10.39
C PHE A 267 14.04 -17.34 -9.67
N LYS A 268 13.86 -18.65 -9.60
CA LYS A 268 14.87 -19.58 -9.05
C LYS A 268 16.15 -19.61 -9.87
N GLU A 269 16.06 -19.60 -11.19
CA GLU A 269 17.23 -19.52 -12.06
C GLU A 269 17.99 -18.20 -11.87
N GLY A 270 17.30 -17.07 -11.74
CA GLY A 270 17.91 -15.80 -11.39
C GLY A 270 18.62 -15.82 -10.04
N LEU A 271 18.02 -16.42 -9.01
CA LEU A 271 18.67 -16.56 -7.70
C LEU A 271 19.96 -17.41 -7.74
N LYS A 272 20.07 -18.37 -8.67
CA LYS A 272 21.26 -19.23 -8.82
C LYS A 272 22.35 -18.59 -9.69
N THR A 273 21.98 -17.85 -10.71
CA THR A 273 22.89 -17.39 -11.76
C THR A 273 23.36 -15.96 -11.60
N LEU A 274 22.58 -15.11 -10.96
CA LEU A 274 22.93 -13.71 -10.74
C LEU A 274 23.81 -13.57 -9.49
N HIS A 275 24.87 -12.79 -9.60
CA HIS A 275 25.83 -12.57 -8.52
C HIS A 275 25.70 -11.17 -7.90
N PRO A 276 26.17 -10.96 -6.65
CA PRO A 276 26.10 -9.66 -5.98
C PRO A 276 26.77 -8.50 -6.73
N ASP A 277 27.73 -8.82 -7.60
CA ASP A 277 28.52 -7.85 -8.36
C ASP A 277 27.89 -7.50 -9.72
N ASP A 278 26.82 -8.18 -10.13
CA ASP A 278 26.04 -7.89 -11.32
C ASP A 278 25.03 -6.75 -11.03
#